data_5c664a12c7fc9e6bdced8bdad7ad5cac
#
_entry.id   5c664a12c7fc9e6bdced8bdad7ad5cac
#
_cell.length_a   1.000
_cell.length_b   1.000
_cell.length_c   1.000
_cell.angle_alpha   90.00
_cell.angle_beta   90.00
_cell.angle_gamma   90.00
#
_symmetry.space_group_name_H-M   'P 1'
#
loop_
_entity.id
_entity.type
_entity.pdbx_description
1 polymer ?
#
loop_
_entity_poly.entity_id
_entity_poly.type
_entity_poly.pdbx_seq_one_letter_code
_entity_poly.pdbx_strand_id
1 'polypeptide(L)'
;KYFGFFVSILILLVPYSAQSQGVNPNTPDQIRRAYDKAFETMFQDPGNLEKTFSFAGLAIKAGDFEGAISSLERMLILDPNLPRVRYELGVLYFKLGSYDVAATYFEELLEDKKTPKALVEKAAPFIEEIESRLTNHSFSGSTFSGIKYQTNASSGPRSTKVTLFGAPSFLPDEFTNKGDFDVFVSGSINYSYDFQSEPKKLLEAGLNIYGNEQ
;
A
#
# COMPACT_ATOMS: atom_id res chain seq x y z
N LYS A 1 -34.53 -73.67 4.58
CA LYS A 1 -34.26 -73.02 5.89
C LYS A 1 -33.69 -71.65 5.58
N TYR A 2 -34.56 -70.66 5.44
CA TYR A 2 -34.15 -69.26 5.28
C TYR A 2 -34.28 -68.57 6.65
N PHE A 3 -33.17 -68.11 7.19
CA PHE A 3 -33.09 -67.33 8.40
C PHE A 3 -33.16 -65.84 8.00
N GLY A 4 -34.36 -65.23 8.22
CA GLY A 4 -34.57 -63.83 7.98
C GLY A 4 -33.99 -63.03 9.12
N PHE A 5 -33.02 -62.15 8.83
CA PHE A 5 -32.44 -61.16 9.74
C PHE A 5 -33.27 -59.89 9.65
N PHE A 6 -34.12 -59.66 10.64
CA PHE A 6 -34.82 -58.39 10.84
C PHE A 6 -33.84 -57.37 11.48
N VAL A 7 -33.35 -56.40 10.68
CA VAL A 7 -32.64 -55.27 11.20
C VAL A 7 -33.67 -54.21 11.60
N SER A 8 -33.88 -54.05 12.88
CA SER A 8 -34.73 -53.01 13.47
C SER A 8 -33.93 -51.68 13.48
N ILE A 9 -34.26 -50.77 12.55
CA ILE A 9 -33.66 -49.42 12.54
C ILE A 9 -34.40 -48.59 13.62
N LEU A 10 -33.74 -48.41 14.72
CA LEU A 10 -34.17 -47.48 15.81
C LEU A 10 -33.80 -46.05 15.39
N ILE A 11 -34.77 -45.30 14.82
CA ILE A 11 -34.62 -43.89 14.53
C ILE A 11 -34.65 -43.12 15.86
N LEU A 12 -33.49 -42.79 16.39
CA LEU A 12 -33.36 -41.84 17.50
C LEU A 12 -33.74 -40.44 16.95
N LEU A 13 -34.96 -40.02 17.28
CA LEU A 13 -35.37 -38.61 17.16
C LEU A 13 -34.57 -37.79 18.19
N VAL A 14 -33.42 -37.25 17.71
CA VAL A 14 -32.70 -36.21 18.46
C VAL A 14 -33.54 -34.95 18.37
N PRO A 15 -33.97 -34.35 19.47
CA PRO A 15 -34.67 -33.08 19.42
C PRO A 15 -33.65 -32.06 18.87
N TYR A 16 -33.96 -31.50 17.71
CA TYR A 16 -33.22 -30.37 17.13
C TYR A 16 -33.48 -29.16 18.04
N SER A 17 -32.63 -28.99 19.05
CA SER A 17 -32.63 -27.78 19.87
C SER A 17 -32.32 -26.64 18.90
N ALA A 18 -33.31 -25.82 18.61
CA ALA A 18 -33.13 -24.56 17.94
C ALA A 18 -32.17 -23.70 18.78
N GLN A 19 -30.88 -23.79 18.50
CA GLN A 19 -29.92 -22.84 19.00
C GLN A 19 -30.40 -21.47 18.54
N SER A 20 -30.83 -20.67 19.51
CA SER A 20 -31.05 -19.25 19.31
C SER A 20 -29.71 -18.71 18.74
N GLN A 21 -29.66 -18.48 17.45
CA GLN A 21 -28.55 -17.77 16.81
C GLN A 21 -28.45 -16.46 17.56
N GLY A 22 -27.35 -16.29 18.30
CA GLY A 22 -27.06 -15.04 19.00
C GLY A 22 -27.19 -13.93 17.94
N VAL A 23 -28.12 -13.03 18.18
CA VAL A 23 -28.43 -11.92 17.28
C VAL A 23 -27.15 -11.14 17.11
N ASN A 24 -26.49 -11.30 15.94
CA ASN A 24 -25.32 -10.51 15.61
C ASN A 24 -25.79 -9.04 15.49
N PRO A 25 -25.36 -8.13 16.38
CA PRO A 25 -25.88 -6.75 16.43
C PRO A 25 -25.49 -5.91 15.20
N ASN A 26 -24.84 -6.50 14.20
CA ASN A 26 -24.35 -5.87 13.00
C ASN A 26 -25.04 -6.38 11.71
N THR A 27 -26.27 -6.84 11.77
CA THR A 27 -27.01 -7.13 10.53
C THR A 27 -27.34 -5.83 9.78
N PRO A 28 -27.33 -5.81 8.43
CA PRO A 28 -27.63 -4.61 7.64
C PRO A 28 -28.92 -3.92 8.07
N ASP A 29 -29.97 -4.69 8.37
CA ASP A 29 -31.27 -4.14 8.80
C ASP A 29 -31.21 -3.49 10.19
N GLN A 30 -30.38 -3.99 11.08
CA GLN A 30 -30.20 -3.39 12.41
C GLN A 30 -29.39 -2.11 12.32
N ILE A 31 -28.34 -2.09 11.48
CA ILE A 31 -27.56 -0.88 11.21
C ILE A 31 -28.47 0.18 10.63
N ARG A 32 -29.32 -0.18 9.65
CA ARG A 32 -30.27 0.74 9.03
C ARG A 32 -31.22 1.37 10.04
N ARG A 33 -31.88 0.54 10.87
CA ARG A 33 -32.79 1.04 11.91
C ARG A 33 -32.10 1.93 12.94
N ALA A 34 -30.86 1.56 13.32
CA ALA A 34 -30.08 2.37 14.27
C ALA A 34 -29.71 3.72 13.65
N TYR A 35 -29.34 3.74 12.35
CA TYR A 35 -29.06 4.93 11.58
C TYR A 35 -30.28 5.85 11.53
N ASP A 36 -31.44 5.34 11.09
CA ASP A 36 -32.68 6.11 10.97
C ASP A 36 -33.07 6.75 12.32
N LYS A 37 -32.99 5.97 13.41
CA LYS A 37 -33.26 6.47 14.75
C LYS A 37 -32.25 7.54 15.20
N ALA A 38 -30.97 7.34 14.93
CA ALA A 38 -29.93 8.30 15.29
C ALA A 38 -30.07 9.60 14.50
N PHE A 39 -30.41 9.50 13.21
CA PHE A 39 -30.72 10.66 12.37
C PHE A 39 -31.85 11.48 12.96
N GLU A 40 -32.98 10.85 13.29
CA GLU A 40 -34.13 11.55 13.88
C GLU A 40 -33.74 12.23 15.22
N THR A 41 -33.01 11.52 16.07
CA THR A 41 -32.56 12.03 17.37
C THR A 41 -31.63 13.23 17.23
N MET A 42 -30.71 13.20 16.26
CA MET A 42 -29.83 14.32 15.92
C MET A 42 -30.61 15.47 15.32
N PHE A 43 -31.58 15.19 14.43
CA PHE A 43 -32.37 16.23 13.79
C PHE A 43 -33.25 17.02 14.76
N GLN A 44 -33.76 16.37 15.81
CA GLN A 44 -34.52 17.02 16.88
C GLN A 44 -33.68 17.96 17.75
N ASP A 45 -32.39 17.73 17.87
CA ASP A 45 -31.48 18.53 18.71
C ASP A 45 -30.11 18.67 18.01
N PRO A 46 -30.07 19.48 16.96
CA PRO A 46 -28.90 19.57 16.08
C PRO A 46 -27.66 20.25 16.72
N GLY A 47 -27.81 20.90 17.86
CA GLY A 47 -26.71 21.48 18.65
C GLY A 47 -26.04 20.48 19.57
N ASN A 48 -26.61 19.31 19.76
CA ASN A 48 -26.08 18.30 20.66
C ASN A 48 -24.95 17.50 20.01
N LEU A 49 -23.71 17.78 20.41
CA LEU A 49 -22.52 17.17 19.84
C LEU A 49 -22.49 15.65 20.02
N GLU A 50 -22.98 15.12 21.14
CA GLU A 50 -22.97 13.68 21.39
C GLU A 50 -23.93 12.92 20.47
N LYS A 51 -25.14 13.45 20.27
CA LYS A 51 -26.11 12.91 19.33
C LYS A 51 -25.59 12.94 17.90
N THR A 52 -24.96 14.06 17.52
CA THR A 52 -24.37 14.26 16.20
C THR A 52 -23.21 13.28 15.97
N PHE A 53 -22.33 13.10 16.96
CA PHE A 53 -21.24 12.13 16.88
C PHE A 53 -21.72 10.68 16.81
N SER A 54 -22.77 10.35 17.57
CA SER A 54 -23.41 9.03 17.52
C SER A 54 -24.01 8.74 16.14
N PHE A 55 -24.69 9.72 15.56
CA PHE A 55 -25.21 9.63 14.18
C PHE A 55 -24.09 9.43 13.18
N ALA A 56 -23.03 10.23 13.21
CA ALA A 56 -21.89 10.11 12.31
C ALA A 56 -21.26 8.69 12.34
N GLY A 57 -21.10 8.11 13.55
CA GLY A 57 -20.60 6.76 13.69
C GLY A 57 -21.50 5.67 13.08
N LEU A 58 -22.82 5.86 13.10
CA LEU A 58 -23.79 4.96 12.47
C LEU A 58 -23.88 5.20 10.95
N ALA A 59 -23.73 6.45 10.49
CA ALA A 59 -23.65 6.80 9.10
C ALA A 59 -22.43 6.11 8.41
N ILE A 60 -21.27 6.13 9.05
CA ILE A 60 -20.09 5.39 8.57
C ILE A 60 -20.37 3.88 8.45
N LYS A 61 -21.03 3.29 9.44
CA LYS A 61 -21.39 1.86 9.41
C LYS A 61 -22.45 1.53 8.34
N ALA A 62 -23.34 2.46 8.05
CA ALA A 62 -24.35 2.35 7.02
C ALA A 62 -23.81 2.62 5.60
N GLY A 63 -22.57 3.14 5.47
CA GLY A 63 -21.97 3.54 4.20
C GLY A 63 -22.36 4.93 3.72
N ASP A 64 -23.06 5.70 4.54
CA ASP A 64 -23.38 7.11 4.30
C ASP A 64 -22.21 7.99 4.76
N PHE A 65 -21.16 8.01 3.95
CA PHE A 65 -19.94 8.78 4.26
C PHE A 65 -20.17 10.29 4.17
N GLU A 66 -21.03 10.73 3.25
CA GLU A 66 -21.35 12.15 3.09
C GLU A 66 -22.12 12.70 4.29
N GLY A 67 -23.10 11.97 4.79
CA GLY A 67 -23.85 12.32 6.00
C GLY A 67 -22.96 12.33 7.23
N ALA A 68 -21.99 11.40 7.31
CA ALA A 68 -21.02 11.37 8.40
C ALA A 68 -20.08 12.59 8.37
N ILE A 69 -19.49 12.90 7.20
CA ILE A 69 -18.59 14.05 7.01
C ILE A 69 -19.32 15.33 7.39
N SER A 70 -20.47 15.60 6.77
CA SER A 70 -21.24 16.82 7.03
C SER A 70 -21.60 17.01 8.51
N SER A 71 -21.89 15.89 9.20
CA SER A 71 -22.19 15.94 10.64
C SER A 71 -20.97 16.24 11.49
N LEU A 72 -19.83 15.62 11.18
CA LEU A 72 -18.57 15.82 11.90
C LEU A 72 -18.01 17.23 11.65
N GLU A 73 -18.04 17.73 10.41
CA GLU A 73 -17.62 19.10 10.08
C GLU A 73 -18.48 20.14 10.79
N ARG A 74 -19.79 19.92 10.83
CA ARG A 74 -20.68 20.80 11.60
C ARG A 74 -20.34 20.80 13.10
N MET A 75 -19.89 19.67 13.66
CA MET A 75 -19.42 19.65 15.05
C MET A 75 -18.21 20.55 15.25
N LEU A 76 -17.24 20.57 14.31
CA LEU A 76 -16.07 21.46 14.38
C LEU A 76 -16.42 22.93 14.19
N ILE A 77 -17.51 23.24 13.45
CA ILE A 77 -18.02 24.62 13.36
C ILE A 77 -18.61 25.07 14.70
N LEU A 78 -19.28 24.18 15.45
CA LEU A 78 -19.86 24.49 16.74
C LEU A 78 -18.81 24.53 17.87
N ASP A 79 -17.87 23.61 17.85
CA ASP A 79 -16.72 23.54 18.75
C ASP A 79 -15.46 23.12 18.01
N PRO A 80 -14.54 24.05 17.73
CA PRO A 80 -13.28 23.73 17.06
C PRO A 80 -12.32 22.86 17.90
N ASN A 81 -12.54 22.72 19.21
CA ASN A 81 -11.64 21.98 20.10
C ASN A 81 -12.08 20.53 20.32
N LEU A 82 -12.31 19.81 19.24
CA LEU A 82 -12.75 18.40 19.26
C LEU A 82 -11.73 17.49 18.55
N PRO A 83 -10.60 17.13 19.19
CA PRO A 83 -9.54 16.35 18.54
C PRO A 83 -10.03 14.98 18.08
N ARG A 84 -10.99 14.39 18.78
CA ARG A 84 -11.58 13.11 18.34
C ARG A 84 -12.36 13.24 17.03
N VAL A 85 -13.04 14.36 16.82
CA VAL A 85 -13.78 14.63 15.57
C VAL A 85 -12.80 14.82 14.41
N ARG A 86 -11.69 15.57 14.61
CA ARG A 86 -10.63 15.68 13.61
C ARG A 86 -10.03 14.33 13.24
N TYR A 87 -9.78 13.48 14.22
CA TYR A 87 -9.29 12.13 13.97
C TYR A 87 -10.26 11.32 13.10
N GLU A 88 -11.56 11.32 13.43
CA GLU A 88 -12.57 10.56 12.64
C GLU A 88 -12.69 11.12 11.21
N LEU A 89 -12.63 12.43 11.02
CA LEU A 89 -12.60 13.05 9.70
C LEU A 89 -11.35 12.65 8.91
N GLY A 90 -10.17 12.72 9.52
CA GLY A 90 -8.92 12.27 8.91
C GLY A 90 -8.99 10.82 8.44
N VAL A 91 -9.48 9.91 9.31
CA VAL A 91 -9.67 8.49 8.96
C VAL A 91 -10.70 8.31 7.83
N LEU A 92 -11.77 9.10 7.84
CA LEU A 92 -12.84 8.99 6.84
C LEU A 92 -12.36 9.47 5.47
N TYR A 93 -11.70 10.62 5.40
CA TYR A 93 -11.09 11.13 4.16
C TYR A 93 -9.98 10.21 3.64
N PHE A 94 -9.18 9.63 4.55
CA PHE A 94 -8.19 8.60 4.17
C PHE A 94 -8.84 7.40 3.49
N LYS A 95 -9.93 6.86 4.04
CA LYS A 95 -10.68 5.74 3.45
C LYS A 95 -11.29 6.07 2.09
N LEU A 96 -11.66 7.33 1.87
CA LEU A 96 -12.18 7.83 0.61
C LEU A 96 -11.08 8.12 -0.42
N GLY A 97 -9.80 7.98 -0.05
CA GLY A 97 -8.67 8.26 -0.93
C GLY A 97 -8.31 9.74 -1.07
N SER A 98 -8.96 10.62 -0.30
CA SER A 98 -8.69 12.05 -0.27
C SER A 98 -7.54 12.34 0.70
N TYR A 99 -6.33 11.92 0.33
CA TYR A 99 -5.16 11.93 1.21
C TYR A 99 -4.73 13.34 1.63
N ASP A 100 -4.83 14.34 0.74
CA ASP A 100 -4.51 15.73 1.07
C ASP A 100 -5.40 16.29 2.18
N VAL A 101 -6.71 16.03 2.08
CA VAL A 101 -7.68 16.48 3.08
C VAL A 101 -7.48 15.72 4.39
N ALA A 102 -7.22 14.42 4.32
CA ALA A 102 -6.91 13.60 5.50
C ALA A 102 -5.66 14.11 6.22
N ALA A 103 -4.60 14.49 5.47
CA ALA A 103 -3.38 15.08 6.01
C ALA A 103 -3.69 16.35 6.82
N THR A 104 -4.49 17.25 6.26
CA THR A 104 -4.87 18.51 6.94
C THR A 104 -5.52 18.25 8.31
N TYR A 105 -6.47 17.31 8.39
CA TYR A 105 -7.12 16.98 9.67
C TYR A 105 -6.16 16.33 10.68
N PHE A 106 -5.20 15.51 10.21
CA PHE A 106 -4.20 14.93 11.09
C PHE A 106 -3.15 15.95 11.53
N GLU A 107 -2.75 16.89 10.67
CA GLU A 107 -1.85 18.00 11.02
C GLU A 107 -2.49 18.88 12.11
N GLU A 108 -3.74 19.30 11.93
CA GLU A 108 -4.49 20.06 12.94
C GLU A 108 -4.64 19.29 14.26
N LEU A 109 -4.77 17.95 14.18
CA LEU A 109 -4.80 17.09 15.37
C LEU A 109 -3.47 17.10 16.12
N LEU A 110 -2.34 17.08 15.41
CA LEU A 110 -0.99 17.09 15.99
C LEU A 110 -0.60 18.44 16.56
N GLU A 111 -1.05 19.54 15.95
CA GLU A 111 -0.77 20.90 16.41
C GLU A 111 -1.51 21.26 17.69
N ASP A 112 -2.67 20.66 17.94
CA ASP A 112 -3.46 20.91 19.13
C ASP A 112 -2.81 20.26 20.36
N LYS A 113 -2.19 21.08 21.20
CA LYS A 113 -1.53 20.66 22.46
C LYS A 113 -2.45 19.96 23.46
N LYS A 114 -3.77 20.06 23.28
CA LYS A 114 -4.77 19.40 24.12
C LYS A 114 -5.10 17.98 23.62
N THR A 115 -4.60 17.60 22.45
CA THR A 115 -4.83 16.26 21.88
C THR A 115 -4.25 15.17 22.79
N PRO A 116 -5.06 14.19 23.22
CA PRO A 116 -4.58 13.08 24.02
C PRO A 116 -3.51 12.26 23.27
N LYS A 117 -2.41 11.89 23.93
CA LYS A 117 -1.32 11.08 23.33
C LYS A 117 -1.81 9.81 22.67
N ALA A 118 -2.77 9.11 23.28
CA ALA A 118 -3.36 7.91 22.70
C ALA A 118 -4.04 8.14 21.34
N LEU A 119 -4.50 9.37 21.05
CA LEU A 119 -5.11 9.72 19.78
C LEU A 119 -4.04 10.02 18.73
N VAL A 120 -2.94 10.66 19.14
CA VAL A 120 -1.75 10.87 18.29
C VAL A 120 -1.15 9.53 17.87
N GLU A 121 -0.98 8.59 18.80
CA GLU A 121 -0.47 7.24 18.52
C GLU A 121 -1.38 6.47 17.53
N LYS A 122 -2.70 6.66 17.62
CA LYS A 122 -3.64 6.06 16.67
C LYS A 122 -3.58 6.70 15.29
N ALA A 123 -3.25 7.98 15.19
CA ALA A 123 -3.15 8.70 13.93
C ALA A 123 -1.84 8.37 13.18
N ALA A 124 -0.76 8.04 13.92
CA ALA A 124 0.57 7.83 13.34
C ALA A 124 0.62 6.89 12.11
N PRO A 125 0.01 5.71 12.10
CA PRO A 125 0.05 4.83 10.93
C PRO A 125 -0.68 5.40 9.71
N PHE A 126 -1.71 6.24 9.90
CA PHE A 126 -2.38 6.91 8.79
C PHE A 126 -1.52 8.02 8.22
N ILE A 127 -0.83 8.77 9.07
CA ILE A 127 0.07 9.85 8.66
C ILE A 127 1.22 9.28 7.83
N GLU A 128 1.88 8.20 8.29
CA GLU A 128 2.95 7.52 7.56
C GLU A 128 2.49 7.04 6.18
N GLU A 129 1.31 6.43 6.10
CA GLU A 129 0.73 5.97 4.83
C GLU A 129 0.38 7.14 3.91
N ILE A 130 -0.16 8.24 4.45
CA ILE A 130 -0.47 9.46 3.69
C ILE A 130 0.81 10.07 3.12
N GLU A 131 1.85 10.24 3.93
CA GLU A 131 3.14 10.75 3.49
C GLU A 131 3.71 9.91 2.36
N SER A 132 3.64 8.58 2.47
CA SER A 132 4.05 7.66 1.42
C SER A 132 3.28 7.86 0.11
N ARG A 133 1.96 8.15 0.17
CA ARG A 133 1.09 8.35 -1.00
C ARG A 133 1.20 9.74 -1.61
N LEU A 134 1.48 10.75 -0.80
CA LEU A 134 1.68 12.12 -1.24
C LEU A 134 3.12 12.41 -1.68
N THR A 135 4.06 11.46 -1.45
CA THR A 135 5.44 11.60 -1.89
C THR A 135 5.53 11.58 -3.40
N ASN A 136 5.92 12.72 -3.96
CA ASN A 136 6.09 12.89 -5.40
C ASN A 136 7.42 12.35 -5.93
N HIS A 137 8.29 11.88 -5.04
CA HIS A 137 9.64 11.43 -5.35
C HIS A 137 9.75 9.91 -5.27
N SER A 138 10.35 9.29 -6.26
CA SER A 138 10.76 7.91 -6.16
C SER A 138 12.22 7.72 -6.56
N PHE A 139 12.92 6.88 -5.79
CA PHE A 139 14.29 6.48 -6.07
C PHE A 139 14.32 4.96 -6.24
N SER A 140 14.97 4.52 -7.29
CA SER A 140 15.26 3.12 -7.50
C SER A 140 16.70 2.96 -7.97
N GLY A 141 17.31 1.83 -7.64
CA GLY A 141 18.68 1.57 -8.06
C GLY A 141 18.95 0.08 -8.14
N SER A 142 19.94 -0.26 -8.95
CA SER A 142 20.44 -1.63 -9.06
C SER A 142 21.95 -1.63 -9.16
N THR A 143 22.58 -2.67 -8.63
CA THR A 143 24.01 -2.91 -8.80
C THR A 143 24.19 -4.31 -9.36
N PHE A 144 25.02 -4.41 -10.36
CA PHE A 144 25.38 -5.66 -10.98
C PHE A 144 26.90 -5.76 -11.07
N SER A 145 27.48 -6.88 -10.65
CA SER A 145 28.90 -7.17 -10.75
C SER A 145 29.12 -8.56 -11.31
N GLY A 146 30.20 -8.73 -12.03
CA GLY A 146 30.49 -10.02 -12.62
C GLY A 146 31.94 -10.16 -13.08
N ILE A 147 32.27 -11.38 -13.42
CA ILE A 147 33.56 -11.75 -14.02
C ILE A 147 33.26 -12.29 -15.42
N LYS A 148 33.94 -11.74 -16.41
CA LYS A 148 33.87 -12.18 -17.78
C LYS A 148 35.23 -12.77 -18.18
N TYR A 149 35.21 -13.98 -18.68
CA TYR A 149 36.40 -14.60 -19.27
C TYR A 149 36.27 -14.65 -20.79
N GLN A 150 37.24 -14.12 -21.48
CA GLN A 150 37.34 -14.17 -22.95
C GLN A 150 38.51 -15.05 -23.37
N THR A 151 38.25 -16.07 -24.16
CA THR A 151 39.28 -17.00 -24.65
C THR A 151 40.14 -16.39 -25.76
N ASN A 152 39.71 -15.30 -26.35
CA ASN A 152 40.41 -14.59 -27.43
C ASN A 152 40.23 -13.08 -27.29
N ALA A 153 40.71 -12.50 -26.19
CA ALA A 153 40.65 -11.07 -25.92
C ALA A 153 41.49 -10.24 -26.92
N SER A 154 42.59 -10.78 -27.39
CA SER A 154 43.46 -10.13 -28.38
C SER A 154 42.89 -10.17 -29.80
N SER A 155 41.77 -10.90 -30.04
CA SER A 155 41.25 -11.16 -31.39
C SER A 155 42.30 -11.73 -32.37
N GLY A 156 43.33 -12.35 -31.83
CA GLY A 156 44.44 -12.92 -32.60
C GLY A 156 44.17 -14.33 -33.15
N PRO A 157 44.94 -14.79 -34.12
CA PRO A 157 44.84 -16.15 -34.64
C PRO A 157 45.29 -17.17 -33.57
N ARG A 158 44.75 -18.37 -33.59
CA ARG A 158 45.06 -19.46 -32.66
C ARG A 158 46.46 -20.05 -32.88
N SER A 159 47.11 -19.71 -34.02
CA SER A 159 48.44 -20.24 -34.41
C SER A 159 49.38 -19.10 -34.73
N THR A 160 50.66 -19.27 -34.30
CA THR A 160 51.73 -18.38 -34.69
C THR A 160 52.08 -18.49 -36.18
N LYS A 161 51.70 -19.60 -36.81
CA LYS A 161 51.92 -19.79 -38.28
C LYS A 161 50.71 -19.23 -39.04
N VAL A 162 50.95 -18.23 -39.84
CA VAL A 162 49.95 -17.58 -40.68
C VAL A 162 50.45 -17.46 -42.12
N THR A 163 49.57 -17.28 -43.08
CA THR A 163 49.94 -17.00 -44.44
C THR A 163 49.75 -15.51 -44.72
N LEU A 164 50.80 -14.79 -44.95
CA LEU A 164 50.74 -13.38 -45.31
C LEU A 164 51.17 -13.22 -46.76
N PHE A 165 50.32 -12.61 -47.58
CA PHE A 165 50.58 -12.38 -49.03
C PHE A 165 50.95 -13.66 -49.79
N GLY A 166 50.39 -14.80 -49.39
CA GLY A 166 50.66 -16.10 -50.01
C GLY A 166 51.93 -16.80 -49.52
N ALA A 167 52.68 -16.22 -48.60
CA ALA A 167 53.88 -16.81 -48.01
C ALA A 167 53.66 -17.23 -46.55
N PRO A 168 54.16 -18.39 -46.10
CA PRO A 168 54.12 -18.77 -44.72
C PRO A 168 54.98 -17.81 -43.86
N SER A 169 54.35 -17.24 -42.82
CA SER A 169 54.95 -16.26 -41.94
C SER A 169 54.70 -16.67 -40.48
N PHE A 170 55.56 -16.18 -39.58
CA PHE A 170 55.41 -16.42 -38.13
C PHE A 170 55.04 -15.09 -37.49
N LEU A 171 53.93 -15.12 -36.68
CA LEU A 171 53.57 -14.02 -35.83
C LEU A 171 54.25 -14.17 -34.44
N PRO A 172 54.74 -13.08 -33.88
CA PRO A 172 55.10 -13.07 -32.47
C PRO A 172 53.94 -13.50 -31.56
N ASP A 173 54.25 -14.17 -30.44
CA ASP A 173 53.23 -14.71 -29.49
C ASP A 173 52.26 -13.64 -28.95
N GLU A 174 52.73 -12.39 -28.91
CA GLU A 174 51.93 -11.25 -28.45
C GLU A 174 50.71 -10.97 -29.35
N PHE A 175 50.75 -11.38 -30.62
CA PHE A 175 49.66 -11.23 -31.63
C PHE A 175 48.77 -12.47 -31.72
N THR A 176 49.05 -13.51 -30.93
CA THR A 176 48.23 -14.72 -30.94
C THR A 176 47.05 -14.61 -29.94
N ASN A 177 46.16 -15.58 -30.05
CA ASN A 177 45.02 -15.70 -29.16
C ASN A 177 45.48 -15.77 -27.70
N LYS A 178 45.08 -14.77 -26.89
CA LYS A 178 45.24 -14.76 -25.42
C LYS A 178 43.87 -14.67 -24.77
N GLY A 179 43.70 -15.48 -23.72
CA GLY A 179 42.55 -15.35 -22.86
C GLY A 179 42.80 -14.24 -21.80
N ASP A 180 41.70 -13.58 -21.42
CA ASP A 180 41.75 -12.53 -20.42
C ASP A 180 40.55 -12.59 -19.50
N PHE A 181 40.68 -12.04 -18.31
CA PHE A 181 39.65 -11.91 -17.30
C PHE A 181 39.30 -10.45 -17.09
N ASP A 182 38.06 -10.10 -17.32
CA ASP A 182 37.51 -8.80 -16.99
C ASP A 182 36.67 -8.91 -15.73
N VAL A 183 36.93 -8.08 -14.74
CA VAL A 183 36.03 -7.84 -13.62
C VAL A 183 35.28 -6.56 -13.88
N PHE A 184 33.96 -6.61 -13.81
CA PHE A 184 33.15 -5.42 -14.04
C PHE A 184 32.15 -5.19 -12.94
N VAL A 185 31.82 -3.92 -12.70
CA VAL A 185 30.78 -3.45 -11.82
C VAL A 185 29.95 -2.41 -12.57
N SER A 186 28.66 -2.57 -12.54
CA SER A 186 27.74 -1.54 -13.05
C SER A 186 26.72 -1.18 -11.97
N GLY A 187 26.37 0.08 -11.90
CA GLY A 187 25.35 0.61 -11.01
C GLY A 187 24.41 1.54 -11.75
N SER A 188 23.14 1.49 -11.41
CA SER A 188 22.15 2.46 -11.91
C SER A 188 21.39 3.07 -10.74
N ILE A 189 21.13 4.35 -10.81
CA ILE A 189 20.25 5.09 -9.91
C ILE A 189 19.26 5.82 -10.79
N ASN A 190 17.97 5.61 -10.52
CA ASN A 190 16.90 6.31 -11.21
C ASN A 190 16.11 7.12 -10.17
N TYR A 191 15.82 8.35 -10.53
CA TYR A 191 14.98 9.26 -9.79
C TYR A 191 13.78 9.62 -10.65
N SER A 192 12.57 9.60 -10.08
CA SER A 192 11.41 10.18 -10.74
C SER A 192 10.65 11.11 -9.81
N TYR A 193 10.09 12.16 -10.40
CA TYR A 193 9.26 13.14 -9.73
C TYR A 193 7.92 13.24 -10.45
N ASP A 194 6.82 13.02 -9.73
CA ASP A 194 5.46 13.16 -10.23
C ASP A 194 4.93 14.56 -9.92
N PHE A 195 4.61 15.33 -10.97
CA PHE A 195 4.03 16.67 -10.81
C PHE A 195 2.57 16.67 -10.36
N GLN A 196 1.98 15.48 -10.16
CA GLN A 196 0.57 15.30 -9.78
C GLN A 196 -0.39 16.11 -10.65
N SER A 197 -0.10 16.24 -11.95
CA SER A 197 -0.86 17.04 -12.90
C SER A 197 -1.73 16.18 -13.80
N GLU A 198 -2.84 16.72 -14.29
CA GLU A 198 -3.60 16.12 -15.39
C GLU A 198 -3.41 16.93 -16.69
N PRO A 199 -2.89 16.30 -17.78
CA PRO A 199 -2.39 14.92 -17.87
C PRO A 199 -1.14 14.67 -17.02
N LYS A 200 -0.94 13.43 -16.60
CA LYS A 200 0.19 13.03 -15.73
C LYS A 200 1.53 13.44 -16.35
N LYS A 201 2.32 14.21 -15.63
CA LYS A 201 3.68 14.62 -16.00
C LYS A 201 4.68 14.05 -15.02
N LEU A 202 5.72 13.41 -15.55
CA LEU A 202 6.81 12.83 -14.78
C LEU A 202 8.12 13.46 -15.24
N LEU A 203 8.98 13.80 -14.29
CA LEU A 203 10.39 14.08 -14.54
C LEU A 203 11.17 12.83 -14.14
N GLU A 204 11.92 12.26 -15.09
CA GLU A 204 12.77 11.10 -14.82
C GLU A 204 14.23 11.47 -15.10
N ALA A 205 15.11 11.08 -14.18
CA ALA A 205 16.55 11.23 -14.33
C ALA A 205 17.23 9.92 -13.93
N GLY A 206 18.15 9.44 -14.77
CA GLY A 206 18.89 8.21 -14.53
C GLY A 206 20.39 8.44 -14.64
N LEU A 207 21.16 7.86 -13.72
CA LEU A 207 22.62 7.79 -13.75
C LEU A 207 23.04 6.32 -13.83
N ASN A 208 23.84 6.01 -14.88
CA ASN A 208 24.43 4.70 -15.02
C ASN A 208 25.96 4.84 -14.91
N ILE A 209 26.57 4.02 -14.07
CA ILE A 209 28.02 3.97 -13.86
C ILE A 209 28.46 2.57 -14.27
N TYR A 210 29.53 2.51 -15.07
CA TYR A 210 30.17 1.27 -15.46
C TYR A 210 31.67 1.37 -15.20
N GLY A 211 32.23 0.39 -14.55
CA GLY A 211 33.67 0.23 -14.35
C GLY A 211 34.09 -1.19 -14.70
N ASN A 212 35.23 -1.32 -15.38
CA ASN A 212 35.87 -2.61 -15.62
C ASN A 212 37.37 -2.50 -15.36
N GLU A 213 37.94 -3.58 -14.91
CA GLU A 213 39.39 -3.78 -14.74
C GLU A 213 39.78 -5.06 -15.47
N GLN A 214 40.87 -4.96 -16.27
CA GLN A 214 41.44 -6.06 -17.06
C GLN A 214 42.67 -6.62 -16.38
#